data_b289c5de6b30975e6606bb97f806e418
#
_entry.id   b289c5de6b30975e6606bb97f806e418
#
_cell.length_a   1.000
_cell.length_b   1.000
_cell.length_c   1.000
_cell.angle_alpha   90.00
_cell.angle_beta   90.00
_cell.angle_gamma   90.00
#
_symmetry.space_group_name_H-M   'P 1'
#
loop_
_entity.id
_entity.type
_entity.pdbx_description
1 polymer ?
#
loop_
_entity_poly.entity_id
_entity_poly.type
_entity_poly.pdbx_seq_one_letter_code
_entity_poly.pdbx_strand_id
1 'polypeptide(L)'
;METDANAQKKVHGLASACSSVPSQMERTKANSLSSVEELSQLIEELVEKNSSAEVLETPVLIGRLPSLELWDDYGLDDRVPLSPKHLFLDDDLDLYLVELPSNKHEYMAEHILLQLRDQCEYIESFGSGRTNHMEADKRISPSELTPNLHLPPGVPMSCLSTLVIEIGLSQNWTGQRGLDAKAKKWFRIRNSLGLQYILCVKVDIDRTSRGITDVSYKLYDLQLMTTFRTSAATHLYLAQNAPGARIQLDARRVLSIPANQPLPQTFIGDSFFINLETTRDQTILRGF
;
A
#
# COMPACT_ATOMS: atom_id res chain seq x y z
N MET A 1 16.59 -40.58 59.61
CA MET A 1 17.21 -41.55 58.74
C MET A 1 17.17 -40.94 57.36
N GLU A 2 18.31 -40.38 57.09
CA GLU A 2 19.12 -40.45 55.86
C GLU A 2 18.49 -39.73 54.66
N THR A 3 18.94 -38.56 54.35
CA THR A 3 20.14 -38.13 53.59
C THR A 3 20.11 -38.62 52.15
N ASP A 4 20.04 -37.69 51.22
CA ASP A 4 21.06 -37.42 50.15
C ASP A 4 20.51 -36.38 49.23
N ALA A 5 21.05 -35.20 49.16
CA ALA A 5 22.32 -34.74 48.63
C ALA A 5 22.33 -34.62 47.08
N ASN A 6 22.33 -33.37 46.64
CA ASN A 6 23.11 -32.85 45.56
C ASN A 6 23.03 -33.47 44.15
N ALA A 7 22.42 -32.73 43.23
CA ALA A 7 22.95 -32.64 41.87
C ALA A 7 22.72 -31.23 41.29
N GLN A 8 23.63 -30.33 41.57
CA GLN A 8 23.85 -29.12 40.78
C GLN A 8 24.26 -29.54 39.40
N LYS A 9 23.44 -29.35 38.39
CA LYS A 9 23.82 -29.35 36.99
C LYS A 9 24.05 -27.93 36.49
N LYS A 10 25.32 -27.60 36.33
CA LYS A 10 25.84 -26.47 35.59
C LYS A 10 25.09 -26.34 34.24
N VAL A 11 24.31 -25.33 34.09
CA VAL A 11 23.88 -24.85 32.78
C VAL A 11 24.92 -23.84 32.32
N HIS A 12 25.78 -24.27 31.42
CA HIS A 12 26.70 -23.40 30.70
C HIS A 12 25.88 -22.37 29.90
N GLY A 13 26.19 -21.10 30.17
CA GLY A 13 25.67 -19.98 29.43
C GLY A 13 26.03 -20.08 27.95
N LEU A 14 25.05 -20.19 27.12
CA LEU A 14 25.13 -19.77 25.72
C LEU A 14 24.94 -18.24 25.72
N ALA A 15 26.08 -17.56 25.63
CA ALA A 15 26.09 -16.14 25.32
C ALA A 15 25.39 -15.96 23.98
N SER A 16 24.18 -15.37 24.05
CA SER A 16 23.48 -14.83 22.90
C SER A 16 24.41 -13.79 22.26
N ALA A 17 24.95 -14.14 21.11
CA ALA A 17 25.62 -13.18 20.25
C ALA A 17 24.55 -12.14 19.84
N CYS A 18 24.58 -11.01 20.52
CA CYS A 18 23.95 -9.80 20.06
C CYS A 18 24.51 -9.52 18.67
N SER A 19 23.76 -9.84 17.62
CA SER A 19 24.06 -9.42 16.28
C SER A 19 24.05 -7.89 16.31
N SER A 20 25.26 -7.34 16.22
CA SER A 20 25.50 -5.93 15.98
C SER A 20 24.63 -5.48 14.81
N VAL A 21 23.65 -4.65 15.11
CA VAL A 21 23.00 -3.79 14.12
C VAL A 21 24.14 -3.14 13.32
N PRO A 22 24.17 -3.21 12.00
CA PRO A 22 25.20 -2.54 11.22
C PRO A 22 25.09 -1.05 11.53
N SER A 23 26.06 -0.58 12.27
CA SER A 23 26.27 0.82 12.52
C SER A 23 26.39 1.54 11.19
N GLN A 24 25.57 2.58 11.02
CA GLN A 24 25.83 3.69 10.10
C GLN A 24 26.48 3.23 8.79
N MET A 25 25.68 2.57 7.96
CA MET A 25 25.97 2.48 6.55
C MET A 25 26.23 3.91 6.08
N GLU A 26 27.43 4.16 5.57
CA GLU A 26 27.89 5.43 5.03
C GLU A 26 26.72 6.15 4.38
N ARG A 27 26.35 7.29 4.94
CA ARG A 27 25.55 8.29 4.22
C ARG A 27 26.45 8.74 3.08
N THR A 28 26.49 7.96 2.01
CA THR A 28 26.94 8.46 0.71
C THR A 28 26.24 9.79 0.57
N LYS A 29 26.99 10.86 0.38
CA LYS A 29 26.41 12.20 0.17
C LYS A 29 25.33 12.01 -0.86
N ALA A 30 24.07 12.06 -0.43
CA ALA A 30 22.95 12.00 -1.35
C ALA A 30 23.17 13.12 -2.34
N ASN A 31 23.30 12.80 -3.62
CA ASN A 31 23.42 13.81 -4.65
C ASN A 31 22.20 14.72 -4.53
N SER A 32 22.43 16.01 -4.43
CA SER A 32 21.34 16.98 -4.47
C SER A 32 20.84 17.02 -5.89
N LEU A 33 19.62 16.57 -6.10
CA LEU A 33 18.94 16.60 -7.39
C LEU A 33 18.51 18.02 -7.70
N SER A 34 18.75 18.47 -8.93
CA SER A 34 18.54 19.89 -9.30
C SER A 34 17.42 20.11 -10.32
N SER A 35 17.02 19.05 -11.05
CA SER A 35 15.97 19.15 -12.07
C SER A 35 15.21 17.84 -12.24
N VAL A 36 14.05 17.92 -12.93
CA VAL A 36 13.23 16.74 -13.30
C VAL A 36 14.00 15.82 -14.24
N GLU A 37 14.78 16.38 -15.16
CA GLU A 37 15.58 15.62 -16.13
C GLU A 37 16.65 14.78 -15.41
N GLU A 38 17.37 15.37 -14.47
CA GLU A 38 18.38 14.66 -13.66
C GLU A 38 17.74 13.54 -12.85
N LEU A 39 16.60 13.84 -12.22
CA LEU A 39 15.84 12.84 -11.45
C LEU A 39 15.36 11.69 -12.36
N SER A 40 14.80 12.01 -13.53
CA SER A 40 14.33 11.03 -14.50
C SER A 40 15.45 10.12 -14.99
N GLN A 41 16.60 10.68 -15.30
CA GLN A 41 17.76 9.91 -15.75
C GLN A 41 18.23 8.92 -14.67
N LEU A 42 18.36 9.37 -13.41
CA LEU A 42 18.76 8.50 -12.31
C LEU A 42 17.76 7.37 -12.05
N ILE A 43 16.46 7.66 -12.16
CA ILE A 43 15.42 6.64 -12.02
C ILE A 43 15.52 5.63 -13.16
N GLU A 44 15.69 6.08 -14.40
CA GLU A 44 15.84 5.21 -15.56
C GLU A 44 17.03 4.25 -15.40
N GLU A 45 18.21 4.77 -15.02
CA GLU A 45 19.40 3.97 -14.74
C GLU A 45 19.15 2.92 -13.62
N LEU A 46 18.44 3.30 -12.55
CA LEU A 46 18.11 2.39 -11.45
C LEU A 46 17.11 1.32 -11.86
N VAL A 47 16.09 1.68 -12.66
CA VAL A 47 15.11 0.72 -13.18
C VAL A 47 15.80 -0.25 -14.13
N GLU A 48 16.65 0.23 -15.04
CA GLU A 48 17.39 -0.62 -15.97
C GLU A 48 18.33 -1.59 -15.21
N LYS A 49 19.10 -1.09 -14.26
CA LYS A 49 19.99 -1.90 -13.40
C LYS A 49 19.25 -3.00 -12.65
N ASN A 50 18.00 -2.75 -12.25
CA ASN A 50 17.19 -3.70 -11.49
C ASN A 50 16.14 -4.42 -12.37
N SER A 51 16.13 -4.24 -13.68
CA SER A 51 15.12 -4.78 -14.59
C SER A 51 15.03 -6.30 -14.61
N SER A 52 16.10 -7.00 -14.24
CA SER A 52 16.10 -8.46 -14.07
C SER A 52 15.46 -8.93 -12.76
N ALA A 53 15.25 -8.02 -11.79
CA ALA A 53 14.62 -8.30 -10.52
C ALA A 53 13.12 -7.96 -10.61
N GLU A 54 12.26 -8.88 -10.22
CA GLU A 54 10.82 -8.60 -10.10
C GLU A 54 10.50 -7.87 -8.79
N VAL A 55 11.34 -8.08 -7.79
CA VAL A 55 11.17 -7.56 -6.42
C VAL A 55 12.47 -6.93 -5.94
N LEU A 56 12.40 -5.71 -5.46
CA LEU A 56 13.54 -5.07 -4.79
C LEU A 56 13.72 -5.69 -3.40
N GLU A 57 14.96 -6.01 -3.04
CA GLU A 57 15.27 -6.53 -1.70
C GLU A 57 15.08 -5.48 -0.62
N THR A 58 15.46 -4.27 -0.93
CA THR A 58 15.36 -3.10 -0.04
C THR A 58 15.07 -1.85 -0.87
N PRO A 59 14.40 -0.85 -0.30
CA PRO A 59 14.27 0.45 -0.95
C PRO A 59 15.64 1.04 -1.30
N VAL A 60 15.77 1.54 -2.52
CA VAL A 60 17.01 2.14 -3.05
C VAL A 60 16.92 3.66 -2.95
N LEU A 61 17.86 4.29 -2.24
CA LEU A 61 17.94 5.75 -2.20
C LEU A 61 18.34 6.28 -3.57
N ILE A 62 17.50 7.14 -4.14
CA ILE A 62 17.78 7.85 -5.40
C ILE A 62 18.58 9.11 -5.11
N GLY A 63 18.13 9.92 -4.17
CA GLY A 63 18.77 11.15 -3.79
C GLY A 63 17.89 12.00 -2.88
N ARG A 64 18.34 13.23 -2.63
CA ARG A 64 17.59 14.22 -1.85
C ARG A 64 17.05 15.30 -2.77
N LEU A 65 15.77 15.58 -2.70
CA LEU A 65 15.15 16.67 -3.41
C LEU A 65 15.44 18.01 -2.71
N PRO A 66 15.67 19.08 -3.46
CA PRO A 66 15.85 20.41 -2.87
C PRO A 66 14.54 20.99 -2.34
N SER A 67 13.41 20.58 -2.91
CA SER A 67 12.09 21.07 -2.53
C SER A 67 10.98 20.10 -2.95
N LEU A 68 9.77 20.37 -2.48
CA LEU A 68 8.56 19.63 -2.89
C LEU A 68 8.10 20.03 -4.31
N GLU A 69 8.42 21.23 -4.76
CA GLU A 69 8.07 21.70 -6.11
C GLU A 69 8.70 20.78 -7.17
N LEU A 70 9.96 20.40 -7.01
CA LEU A 70 10.61 19.46 -7.94
C LEU A 70 9.90 18.10 -7.98
N TRP A 71 9.40 17.65 -6.83
CA TRP A 71 8.60 16.43 -6.77
C TRP A 71 7.26 16.56 -7.47
N ASP A 72 6.63 17.73 -7.34
CA ASP A 72 5.37 18.02 -8.01
C ASP A 72 5.56 18.11 -9.52
N ASP A 73 6.60 18.80 -9.97
CA ASP A 73 6.95 18.91 -11.38
C ASP A 73 7.24 17.53 -11.99
N TYR A 74 8.00 16.67 -11.27
CA TYR A 74 8.21 15.28 -11.70
C TYR A 74 6.90 14.52 -11.89
N GLY A 75 5.97 14.65 -10.97
CA GLY A 75 4.69 13.92 -11.05
C GLY A 75 3.70 14.49 -12.06
N LEU A 76 3.93 15.68 -12.59
CA LEU A 76 3.12 16.31 -13.65
C LEU A 76 3.70 16.08 -15.04
N ASP A 77 4.94 15.62 -15.16
CA ASP A 77 5.57 15.34 -16.45
C ASP A 77 5.21 13.94 -16.94
N ASP A 78 4.42 13.86 -18.01
CA ASP A 78 3.98 12.59 -18.62
C ASP A 78 5.14 11.78 -19.24
N ARG A 79 6.34 12.35 -19.33
CA ARG A 79 7.53 11.70 -19.90
C ARG A 79 8.42 11.02 -18.88
N VAL A 80 8.05 11.09 -17.58
CA VAL A 80 8.87 10.45 -16.54
C VAL A 80 8.94 8.93 -16.71
N PRO A 81 10.11 8.32 -16.47
CA PRO A 81 10.32 6.89 -16.72
C PRO A 81 9.55 5.98 -15.76
N LEU A 82 9.14 6.51 -14.62
CA LEU A 82 8.49 5.74 -13.57
C LEU A 82 7.42 6.56 -12.84
N SER A 83 6.23 5.98 -12.68
CA SER A 83 5.15 6.61 -11.93
C SER A 83 5.53 6.82 -10.45
N PRO A 84 5.15 7.96 -9.84
CA PRO A 84 5.40 8.26 -8.42
C PRO A 84 4.92 7.20 -7.42
N LYS A 85 3.95 6.36 -7.77
CA LYS A 85 3.47 5.26 -6.89
C LYS A 85 4.55 4.23 -6.53
N HIS A 86 5.56 4.09 -7.40
CA HIS A 86 6.72 3.21 -7.17
C HIS A 86 7.82 3.87 -6.35
N LEU A 87 7.64 5.12 -6.02
CA LEU A 87 8.59 5.95 -5.30
C LEU A 87 8.06 6.30 -3.91
N PHE A 88 8.95 6.62 -3.00
CA PHE A 88 8.61 7.07 -1.66
C PHE A 88 9.47 8.27 -1.30
N LEU A 89 8.84 9.41 -1.13
CA LEU A 89 9.47 10.62 -0.60
C LEU A 89 9.24 10.66 0.90
N ASP A 90 10.30 10.72 1.69
CA ASP A 90 10.18 10.83 3.15
C ASP A 90 10.04 12.29 3.62
N ASP A 91 9.90 12.47 4.95
CA ASP A 91 9.71 13.79 5.54
C ASP A 91 11.00 14.67 5.47
N ASP A 92 12.17 14.07 5.18
CA ASP A 92 13.47 14.74 4.98
C ASP A 92 13.77 15.06 3.50
N LEU A 93 12.82 14.84 2.62
CA LEU A 93 12.92 14.95 1.17
C LEU A 93 13.90 13.94 0.53
N ASP A 94 14.24 12.88 1.22
CA ASP A 94 14.95 11.77 0.62
C ASP A 94 14.00 10.91 -0.21
N LEU A 95 14.32 10.71 -1.49
CA LEU A 95 13.51 9.97 -2.45
C LEU A 95 14.06 8.57 -2.63
N TYR A 96 13.17 7.58 -2.59
CA TYR A 96 13.50 6.17 -2.69
C TYR A 96 12.69 5.49 -3.79
N LEU A 97 13.36 4.62 -4.55
CA LEU A 97 12.69 3.58 -5.32
C LEU A 97 12.29 2.46 -4.36
N VAL A 98 10.99 2.24 -4.18
CA VAL A 98 10.46 1.25 -3.23
C VAL A 98 9.92 0.01 -3.93
N GLU A 99 9.58 0.12 -5.19
CA GLU A 99 9.01 -0.97 -5.97
C GLU A 99 9.30 -0.80 -7.46
N LEU A 100 9.45 -1.92 -8.17
CA LEU A 100 9.54 -1.93 -9.62
C LEU A 100 8.15 -2.13 -10.23
N PRO A 101 7.87 -1.57 -11.42
CA PRO A 101 6.64 -1.87 -12.14
C PRO A 101 6.49 -3.39 -12.35
N SER A 102 5.32 -3.92 -12.04
CA SER A 102 5.03 -5.33 -12.17
C SER A 102 3.60 -5.55 -12.65
N ASN A 103 3.43 -6.42 -13.63
CA ASN A 103 2.10 -6.80 -14.10
C ASN A 103 1.24 -7.43 -12.98
N LYS A 104 1.85 -8.14 -12.03
CA LYS A 104 1.15 -8.68 -10.85
C LYS A 104 0.54 -7.59 -10.00
N HIS A 105 1.33 -6.55 -9.73
CA HIS A 105 0.92 -5.40 -8.95
C HIS A 105 -0.29 -4.70 -9.58
N GLU A 106 -0.16 -4.32 -10.85
CA GLU A 106 -1.23 -3.64 -11.60
C GLU A 106 -2.49 -4.51 -11.69
N TYR A 107 -2.32 -5.79 -11.99
CA TYR A 107 -3.44 -6.71 -12.13
C TYR A 107 -4.21 -6.91 -10.83
N MET A 108 -3.52 -7.04 -9.71
CA MET A 108 -4.17 -7.19 -8.40
C MET A 108 -4.98 -5.96 -8.04
N ALA A 109 -4.43 -4.77 -8.24
CA ALA A 109 -5.13 -3.52 -7.97
C ALA A 109 -6.38 -3.35 -8.87
N GLU A 110 -6.25 -3.69 -10.16
CA GLU A 110 -7.37 -3.65 -11.11
C GLU A 110 -8.43 -4.69 -10.76
N HIS A 111 -8.04 -5.91 -10.40
CA HIS A 111 -9.00 -6.96 -10.05
C HIS A 111 -9.82 -6.63 -8.79
N ILE A 112 -9.22 -5.95 -7.81
CA ILE A 112 -9.97 -5.44 -6.64
C ILE A 112 -10.99 -4.40 -7.09
N LEU A 113 -10.61 -3.47 -7.97
CA LEU A 113 -11.53 -2.49 -8.53
C LEU A 113 -12.70 -3.16 -9.27
N LEU A 114 -12.42 -4.16 -10.10
CA LEU A 114 -13.46 -4.90 -10.84
C LEU A 114 -14.45 -5.57 -9.89
N GLN A 115 -13.99 -6.20 -8.81
CA GLN A 115 -14.89 -6.79 -7.80
C GLN A 115 -15.85 -5.75 -7.18
N LEU A 116 -15.40 -4.50 -6.97
CA LEU A 116 -16.26 -3.44 -6.46
C LEU A 116 -17.26 -2.97 -7.52
N ARG A 117 -16.82 -2.82 -8.77
CA ARG A 117 -17.67 -2.43 -9.91
C ARG A 117 -18.75 -3.47 -10.22
N ASP A 118 -18.42 -4.76 -10.12
CA ASP A 118 -19.39 -5.84 -10.30
C ASP A 118 -20.53 -5.81 -9.27
N GLN A 119 -20.28 -5.23 -8.10
CA GLN A 119 -21.28 -5.06 -7.05
C GLN A 119 -22.09 -3.76 -7.17
N CYS A 120 -21.52 -2.73 -7.82
CA CYS A 120 -22.18 -1.43 -7.93
C CYS A 120 -21.65 -0.63 -9.13
N GLU A 121 -22.56 -0.27 -10.05
CA GLU A 121 -22.27 0.55 -11.23
C GLU A 121 -21.77 1.96 -10.92
N TYR A 122 -22.03 2.45 -9.70
CA TYR A 122 -21.61 3.79 -9.27
C TYR A 122 -20.18 3.85 -8.73
N ILE A 123 -19.40 2.80 -8.86
CA ILE A 123 -17.98 2.79 -8.49
C ILE A 123 -17.12 3.28 -9.64
N GLU A 124 -16.37 4.34 -9.39
CA GLU A 124 -15.37 4.87 -10.31
C GLU A 124 -13.96 4.75 -9.71
N SER A 125 -12.98 4.79 -10.58
CA SER A 125 -11.58 4.92 -10.20
C SER A 125 -10.99 6.11 -10.94
N PHE A 126 -10.34 6.99 -10.20
CA PHE A 126 -9.52 8.04 -10.78
C PHE A 126 -8.12 7.54 -11.17
N GLY A 127 -7.96 6.21 -11.30
CA GLY A 127 -6.69 5.58 -11.60
C GLY A 127 -5.68 5.82 -10.46
N SER A 128 -4.42 5.97 -10.83
CA SER A 128 -3.33 6.36 -9.95
C SER A 128 -3.27 7.88 -9.72
N GLY A 129 -4.43 8.56 -9.66
CA GLY A 129 -4.47 10.02 -9.53
C GLY A 129 -3.65 10.52 -8.34
N ARG A 130 -2.74 11.46 -8.62
CA ARG A 130 -1.86 12.06 -7.62
C ARG A 130 -2.61 13.05 -6.74
N THR A 131 -2.34 13.02 -5.44
CA THR A 131 -2.88 13.99 -4.48
C THR A 131 -1.86 14.25 -3.38
N ASN A 132 -1.56 15.51 -3.10
CA ASN A 132 -0.64 15.92 -2.03
C ASN A 132 0.68 15.14 -2.06
N HIS A 133 1.35 15.10 -3.21
CA HIS A 133 2.64 14.43 -3.42
C HIS A 133 2.60 12.90 -3.31
N MET A 134 1.40 12.30 -3.29
CA MET A 134 1.20 10.85 -3.22
C MET A 134 0.40 10.36 -4.41
N GLU A 135 0.73 9.17 -4.87
CA GLU A 135 -0.01 8.43 -5.88
C GLU A 135 -0.34 7.04 -5.33
N ALA A 136 -1.62 6.67 -5.37
CA ALA A 136 -2.08 5.35 -4.96
C ALA A 136 -2.06 4.38 -6.14
N ASP A 137 -2.05 3.08 -5.86
CA ASP A 137 -2.26 2.09 -6.90
C ASP A 137 -3.67 2.16 -7.46
N LYS A 138 -4.66 2.37 -6.59
CA LYS A 138 -6.03 2.75 -7.00
C LYS A 138 -6.66 3.69 -5.99
N ARG A 139 -7.38 4.68 -6.52
CA ARG A 139 -8.27 5.54 -5.76
C ARG A 139 -9.70 5.27 -6.19
N ILE A 140 -10.53 4.90 -5.25
CA ILE A 140 -11.94 4.57 -5.50
C ILE A 140 -12.81 5.70 -5.00
N SER A 141 -13.76 6.08 -5.83
CA SER A 141 -14.75 7.12 -5.57
C SER A 141 -16.14 6.65 -6.00
N PRO A 142 -17.19 7.16 -5.39
CA PRO A 142 -18.52 7.10 -6.02
C PRO A 142 -18.55 7.96 -7.29
N SER A 143 -19.36 7.56 -8.26
CA SER A 143 -19.70 8.34 -9.46
C SER A 143 -20.52 9.57 -9.08
N GLU A 144 -20.43 10.64 -9.87
CA GLU A 144 -21.32 11.80 -9.76
C GLU A 144 -22.81 11.44 -9.90
N LEU A 145 -23.09 10.33 -10.57
CA LEU A 145 -24.45 9.82 -10.78
C LEU A 145 -24.96 8.99 -9.59
N THR A 146 -24.17 8.81 -8.53
CA THR A 146 -24.59 8.06 -7.34
C THR A 146 -25.81 8.72 -6.68
N PRO A 147 -26.94 8.00 -6.56
CA PRO A 147 -28.12 8.53 -5.85
C PRO A 147 -27.78 8.89 -4.41
N ASN A 148 -28.24 10.06 -3.97
CA ASN A 148 -28.02 10.57 -2.61
C ASN A 148 -26.53 10.79 -2.24
N LEU A 149 -25.66 10.94 -3.23
CA LEU A 149 -24.27 11.32 -3.02
C LEU A 149 -24.18 12.59 -2.16
N HIS A 150 -23.33 12.55 -1.16
CA HIS A 150 -23.03 13.70 -0.31
C HIS A 150 -21.53 13.93 -0.26
N LEU A 151 -21.10 15.10 -0.71
CA LEU A 151 -19.69 15.47 -0.64
C LEU A 151 -19.34 15.94 0.77
N PRO A 152 -18.23 15.45 1.36
CA PRO A 152 -17.72 16.01 2.60
C PRO A 152 -17.43 17.51 2.45
N PRO A 153 -17.62 18.32 3.50
CA PRO A 153 -17.36 19.75 3.44
C PRO A 153 -15.95 20.07 2.91
N GLY A 154 -15.88 20.91 1.89
CA GLY A 154 -14.62 21.36 1.28
C GLY A 154 -13.94 20.33 0.36
N VAL A 155 -14.54 19.17 0.09
CA VAL A 155 -14.02 18.16 -0.84
C VAL A 155 -14.76 18.28 -2.16
N PRO A 156 -14.11 18.76 -3.24
CA PRO A 156 -14.72 18.75 -4.57
C PRO A 156 -14.80 17.32 -5.12
N MET A 157 -15.74 17.05 -6.01
CA MET A 157 -15.93 15.72 -6.61
C MET A 157 -14.66 15.17 -7.25
N SER A 158 -13.90 16.00 -7.95
CA SER A 158 -12.64 15.63 -8.59
C SER A 158 -11.55 15.16 -7.62
N CYS A 159 -11.67 15.52 -6.34
CA CYS A 159 -10.74 15.09 -5.29
C CYS A 159 -11.29 13.96 -4.44
N LEU A 160 -12.61 13.69 -4.49
CA LEU A 160 -13.24 12.68 -3.64
C LEU A 160 -12.60 11.30 -3.86
N SER A 161 -12.21 10.67 -2.76
CA SER A 161 -11.75 9.29 -2.74
C SER A 161 -12.14 8.66 -1.41
N THR A 162 -13.02 7.69 -1.46
CA THR A 162 -13.53 7.04 -0.23
C THR A 162 -12.72 5.82 0.18
N LEU A 163 -12.00 5.22 -0.77
CA LEU A 163 -11.09 4.10 -0.52
C LEU A 163 -9.81 4.29 -1.33
N VAL A 164 -8.67 4.08 -0.67
CA VAL A 164 -7.35 3.96 -1.30
C VAL A 164 -6.87 2.53 -1.17
N ILE A 165 -6.29 2.00 -2.25
CA ILE A 165 -5.68 0.67 -2.32
C ILE A 165 -4.20 0.84 -2.60
N GLU A 166 -3.37 0.20 -1.78
CA GLU A 166 -1.91 0.10 -1.92
C GLU A 166 -1.51 -1.36 -1.99
N ILE A 167 -0.82 -1.75 -3.05
CA ILE A 167 -0.28 -3.11 -3.25
C ILE A 167 1.23 -3.05 -3.07
N GLY A 168 1.81 -3.94 -2.28
CA GLY A 168 3.26 -4.02 -2.11
C GLY A 168 3.78 -5.41 -2.44
N LEU A 169 4.70 -5.52 -3.39
CA LEU A 169 5.43 -6.75 -3.72
C LEU A 169 6.79 -6.80 -3.01
N SER A 170 7.48 -5.66 -2.98
CA SER A 170 8.80 -5.51 -2.34
C SER A 170 8.72 -4.88 -0.97
N GLN A 171 7.64 -4.17 -0.69
CA GLN A 171 7.50 -3.38 0.54
C GLN A 171 7.18 -4.27 1.74
N ASN A 172 7.88 -4.04 2.84
CA ASN A 172 7.53 -4.64 4.11
C ASN A 172 6.35 -3.89 4.76
N TRP A 173 5.71 -4.50 5.74
CA TRP A 173 4.67 -3.83 6.53
C TRP A 173 5.24 -2.66 7.32
N THR A 174 6.33 -2.89 8.02
CA THR A 174 6.93 -1.95 8.97
C THR A 174 8.11 -1.20 8.38
N GLY A 175 8.59 -0.19 9.12
CA GLY A 175 9.69 0.66 8.69
C GLY A 175 9.22 1.98 8.10
N GLN A 176 10.15 2.91 7.91
CA GLN A 176 9.84 4.27 7.44
C GLN A 176 9.24 4.30 6.01
N ARG A 177 9.49 3.26 5.20
CA ARG A 177 9.10 3.16 3.80
C ARG A 177 8.19 1.97 3.51
N GLY A 178 7.67 1.33 4.56
CA GLY A 178 6.74 0.21 4.47
C GLY A 178 5.31 0.64 4.15
N LEU A 179 4.45 -0.35 3.91
CA LEU A 179 3.03 -0.10 3.65
C LEU A 179 2.32 0.65 4.80
N ASP A 180 2.71 0.40 6.06
CA ASP A 180 2.19 1.14 7.21
C ASP A 180 2.55 2.64 7.14
N ALA A 181 3.74 2.97 6.61
CA ALA A 181 4.16 4.36 6.42
C ALA A 181 3.37 5.04 5.30
N LYS A 182 3.10 4.35 4.19
CA LYS A 182 2.20 4.84 3.13
C LYS A 182 0.79 5.07 3.69
N ALA A 183 0.22 4.10 4.41
CA ALA A 183 -1.10 4.25 5.03
C ALA A 183 -1.16 5.44 6.00
N LYS A 184 -0.10 5.67 6.78
CA LYS A 184 -0.01 6.84 7.68
C LYS A 184 -0.02 8.16 6.91
N LYS A 185 0.62 8.23 5.75
CA LYS A 185 0.58 9.43 4.91
C LYS A 185 -0.83 9.68 4.38
N TRP A 186 -1.52 8.66 3.87
CA TRP A 186 -2.92 8.75 3.45
C TRP A 186 -3.84 9.19 4.61
N PHE A 187 -3.61 8.67 5.80
CA PHE A 187 -4.36 9.09 6.98
C PHE A 187 -4.21 10.58 7.29
N ARG A 188 -3.02 11.18 7.07
CA ARG A 188 -2.79 12.62 7.31
C ARG A 188 -3.66 13.50 6.42
N ILE A 189 -3.91 13.09 5.18
CA ILE A 189 -4.67 13.86 4.19
C ILE A 189 -6.12 13.39 4.02
N ARG A 190 -6.60 12.47 4.85
CA ARG A 190 -7.91 11.83 4.70
C ARG A 190 -9.09 12.79 4.56
N ASN A 191 -9.05 13.89 5.30
CA ASN A 191 -10.15 14.85 5.32
C ASN A 191 -10.27 15.62 4.01
N SER A 192 -9.14 15.94 3.34
CA SER A 192 -9.14 16.63 2.05
C SER A 192 -9.63 15.76 0.90
N LEU A 193 -9.72 14.46 1.10
CA LEU A 193 -10.18 13.48 0.12
C LEU A 193 -11.55 12.90 0.45
N GLY A 194 -12.07 13.07 1.65
CA GLY A 194 -13.25 12.34 2.14
C GLY A 194 -12.98 10.85 2.37
N LEU A 195 -11.70 10.49 2.61
CA LEU A 195 -11.25 9.10 2.69
C LEU A 195 -11.84 8.38 3.90
N GLN A 196 -12.41 7.20 3.67
CA GLN A 196 -13.04 6.35 4.67
C GLN A 196 -12.21 5.12 5.00
N TYR A 197 -11.51 4.56 4.00
CA TYR A 197 -10.75 3.34 4.13
C TYR A 197 -9.40 3.43 3.42
N ILE A 198 -8.39 2.76 3.98
CA ILE A 198 -7.14 2.46 3.30
C ILE A 198 -6.96 0.95 3.35
N LEU A 199 -6.88 0.31 2.20
CA LEU A 199 -6.57 -1.11 2.06
C LEU A 199 -5.14 -1.26 1.58
N CYS A 200 -4.28 -1.84 2.42
CA CYS A 200 -2.94 -2.23 2.03
C CYS A 200 -2.90 -3.75 1.86
N VAL A 201 -2.38 -4.21 0.73
CA VAL A 201 -2.19 -5.62 0.41
C VAL A 201 -0.72 -5.87 0.16
N LYS A 202 -0.12 -6.81 0.90
CA LYS A 202 1.25 -7.25 0.68
C LYS A 202 1.22 -8.62 0.03
N VAL A 203 2.00 -8.77 -1.03
CA VAL A 203 2.17 -10.02 -1.77
C VAL A 203 3.61 -10.47 -1.64
N ASP A 204 3.81 -11.63 -1.03
CA ASP A 204 5.12 -12.25 -0.95
C ASP A 204 5.34 -13.17 -2.16
N ILE A 205 6.48 -13.01 -2.80
CA ILE A 205 6.84 -13.74 -4.02
C ILE A 205 8.08 -14.57 -3.75
N ASP A 206 8.04 -15.84 -4.13
CA ASP A 206 9.23 -16.69 -4.14
C ASP A 206 10.21 -16.23 -5.23
N ARG A 207 11.44 -15.97 -4.84
CA ARG A 207 12.47 -15.42 -5.73
C ARG A 207 12.90 -16.38 -6.85
N THR A 208 12.75 -17.67 -6.64
CA THR A 208 13.21 -18.70 -7.57
C THR A 208 12.12 -19.04 -8.57
N SER A 209 10.93 -19.37 -8.06
CA SER A 209 9.78 -19.75 -8.88
C SER A 209 9.00 -18.55 -9.42
N ARG A 210 9.22 -17.36 -8.85
CA ARG A 210 8.43 -16.14 -9.07
C ARG A 210 6.94 -16.28 -8.77
N GLY A 211 6.57 -17.37 -8.10
CA GLY A 211 5.21 -17.62 -7.67
C GLY A 211 4.82 -16.81 -6.41
N ILE A 212 3.54 -16.52 -6.28
CA ILE A 212 2.99 -15.91 -5.06
C ILE A 212 3.00 -16.95 -3.95
N THR A 213 3.68 -16.63 -2.83
CA THR A 213 3.82 -17.52 -1.67
C THR A 213 2.87 -17.15 -0.54
N ASP A 214 2.58 -15.88 -0.35
CA ASP A 214 1.60 -15.40 0.63
C ASP A 214 0.97 -14.10 0.15
N VAL A 215 -0.27 -13.86 0.58
CA VAL A 215 -0.95 -12.58 0.46
C VAL A 215 -1.44 -12.20 1.84
N SER A 216 -1.07 -11.04 2.30
CA SER A 216 -1.54 -10.48 3.56
C SER A 216 -2.10 -9.08 3.37
N TYR A 217 -3.02 -8.67 4.25
CA TYR A 217 -3.63 -7.35 4.13
C TYR A 217 -3.86 -6.68 5.48
N LYS A 218 -4.00 -5.36 5.45
CA LYS A 218 -4.52 -4.53 6.53
C LYS A 218 -5.56 -3.58 5.97
N LEU A 219 -6.73 -3.56 6.61
CA LEU A 219 -7.76 -2.56 6.35
C LEU A 219 -7.72 -1.53 7.49
N TYR A 220 -7.48 -0.28 7.15
CA TYR A 220 -7.57 0.84 8.07
C TYR A 220 -8.93 1.50 7.92
N ASP A 221 -9.79 1.35 8.91
CA ASP A 221 -11.05 2.04 9.02
C ASP A 221 -10.83 3.41 9.66
N LEU A 222 -10.89 4.47 8.86
CA LEU A 222 -10.49 5.81 9.28
C LEU A 222 -11.50 6.48 10.19
N GLN A 223 -12.78 6.04 10.18
CA GLN A 223 -13.79 6.55 11.08
C GLN A 223 -13.52 6.14 12.53
N LEU A 224 -12.91 4.96 12.73
CA LEU A 224 -12.57 4.44 14.03
C LEU A 224 -11.24 4.98 14.57
N MET A 225 -10.53 5.82 13.78
CA MET A 225 -9.17 6.25 14.09
C MET A 225 -9.09 7.76 14.33
N THR A 226 -8.88 8.17 15.55
CA THR A 226 -8.52 9.56 15.89
C THR A 226 -7.03 9.83 15.68
N THR A 227 -6.20 8.81 15.90
CA THR A 227 -4.76 8.81 15.65
C THR A 227 -4.40 7.56 14.85
N PHE A 228 -3.40 7.68 13.98
CA PHE A 228 -2.97 6.52 13.18
C PHE A 228 -2.40 5.41 14.07
N ARG A 229 -2.92 4.21 13.92
CA ARG A 229 -2.45 3.00 14.61
C ARG A 229 -2.36 1.86 13.61
N THR A 230 -1.31 1.07 13.71
CA THR A 230 -1.14 -0.16 12.94
C THR A 230 -1.76 -1.34 13.67
N SER A 231 -2.30 -2.28 12.90
CA SER A 231 -2.76 -3.60 13.39
C SER A 231 -1.85 -4.71 12.89
N ALA A 232 -2.05 -5.92 13.37
CA ALA A 232 -1.47 -7.10 12.75
C ALA A 232 -2.05 -7.29 11.33
N ALA A 233 -1.24 -7.82 10.41
CA ALA A 233 -1.71 -8.19 9.10
C ALA A 233 -2.52 -9.49 9.18
N THR A 234 -3.55 -9.60 8.34
CA THR A 234 -4.29 -10.86 8.11
C THR A 234 -3.64 -11.59 6.94
N HIS A 235 -3.23 -12.84 7.14
CA HIS A 235 -2.61 -13.68 6.13
C HIS A 235 -3.60 -14.66 5.54
N LEU A 236 -3.66 -14.79 4.23
CA LEU A 236 -4.61 -15.67 3.54
C LEU A 236 -4.23 -17.14 3.66
N TYR A 237 -2.93 -17.47 3.63
CA TYR A 237 -2.47 -18.86 3.71
C TYR A 237 -2.57 -19.49 5.10
N LEU A 238 -2.55 -18.68 6.15
CA LEU A 238 -2.71 -19.18 7.52
C LEU A 238 -4.16 -19.57 7.84
N ALA A 239 -5.09 -19.17 6.98
CA ALA A 239 -6.54 -19.39 7.16
C ALA A 239 -7.08 -20.54 6.31
N GLN A 240 -6.35 -21.64 6.11
CA GLN A 240 -6.79 -22.81 5.31
C GLN A 240 -8.17 -23.39 5.71
N ASN A 241 -8.72 -22.95 6.84
CA ASN A 241 -10.05 -23.34 7.31
C ASN A 241 -10.97 -22.14 7.64
N ALA A 242 -10.56 -20.90 7.37
CA ALA A 242 -11.45 -19.77 7.52
C ALA A 242 -12.27 -19.59 6.23
N PRO A 243 -13.57 -19.28 6.31
CA PRO A 243 -14.33 -18.87 5.14
C PRO A 243 -13.60 -17.69 4.52
N GLY A 244 -13.25 -17.80 3.24
CA GLY A 244 -12.32 -16.97 2.48
C GLY A 244 -12.26 -15.51 2.95
N ALA A 245 -11.07 -14.96 3.03
CA ALA A 245 -10.82 -13.63 3.60
C ALA A 245 -11.60 -12.55 2.81
N ARG A 246 -12.87 -12.40 3.16
CA ARG A 246 -13.75 -11.36 2.62
C ARG A 246 -13.53 -10.09 3.43
N ILE A 247 -12.98 -9.09 2.78
CA ILE A 247 -12.91 -7.74 3.32
C ILE A 247 -14.28 -7.11 3.12
N GLN A 248 -14.90 -6.66 4.21
CA GLN A 248 -16.20 -6.01 4.19
C GLN A 248 -16.03 -4.50 4.39
N LEU A 249 -16.67 -3.71 3.53
CA LEU A 249 -16.69 -2.25 3.57
C LEU A 249 -18.14 -1.78 3.62
N ASP A 250 -18.46 -0.84 4.50
CA ASP A 250 -19.79 -0.22 4.56
C ASP A 250 -20.10 0.52 3.25
N ALA A 251 -21.20 0.14 2.59
CA ALA A 251 -21.54 0.67 1.28
C ALA A 251 -21.87 2.17 1.30
N ARG A 252 -22.50 2.67 2.37
CA ARG A 252 -22.79 4.10 2.49
C ARG A 252 -21.54 4.94 2.56
N ARG A 253 -20.54 4.43 3.26
CA ARG A 253 -19.26 5.11 3.40
C ARG A 253 -18.46 5.08 2.10
N VAL A 254 -18.44 3.94 1.40
CA VAL A 254 -17.79 3.84 0.08
C VAL A 254 -18.49 4.72 -0.96
N LEU A 255 -19.81 4.74 -0.95
CA LEU A 255 -20.63 5.56 -1.87
C LEU A 255 -20.85 7.00 -1.40
N SER A 256 -20.29 7.39 -0.26
CA SER A 256 -20.47 8.73 0.33
C SER A 256 -21.95 9.12 0.49
N ILE A 257 -22.77 8.21 1.01
CA ILE A 257 -24.22 8.39 1.22
C ILE A 257 -24.50 8.57 2.72
N PRO A 258 -25.25 9.61 3.14
CA PRO A 258 -25.61 9.81 4.55
C PRO A 258 -26.40 8.63 5.12
N ALA A 259 -26.23 8.36 6.42
CA ALA A 259 -26.87 7.22 7.09
C ALA A 259 -28.41 7.21 7.01
N ASN A 260 -29.03 8.39 6.89
CA ASN A 260 -30.47 8.57 6.80
C ASN A 260 -31.03 8.53 5.37
N GLN A 261 -30.17 8.32 4.36
CA GLN A 261 -30.58 8.23 2.96
C GLN A 261 -30.55 6.77 2.48
N PRO A 262 -31.43 6.33 1.55
CA PRO A 262 -31.38 4.98 1.02
C PRO A 262 -30.13 4.76 0.14
N LEU A 263 -29.66 3.52 0.10
CA LEU A 263 -28.70 3.07 -0.91
C LEU A 263 -29.35 2.99 -2.30
N PRO A 264 -28.56 3.01 -3.40
CA PRO A 264 -29.08 2.81 -4.75
C PRO A 264 -29.89 1.51 -4.82
N GLN A 265 -31.00 1.51 -5.57
CA GLN A 265 -31.90 0.34 -5.69
C GLN A 265 -31.23 -0.86 -6.34
N THR A 266 -30.20 -0.61 -7.18
CA THR A 266 -29.40 -1.64 -7.86
C THR A 266 -28.38 -2.29 -6.94
N PHE A 267 -28.08 -1.69 -5.79
CA PHE A 267 -27.12 -2.23 -4.82
C PHE A 267 -27.79 -3.19 -3.86
N ILE A 268 -27.29 -4.42 -3.80
CA ILE A 268 -27.86 -5.48 -2.95
C ILE A 268 -27.06 -5.60 -1.65
N GLY A 269 -27.73 -5.35 -0.53
CA GLY A 269 -27.15 -5.42 0.81
C GLY A 269 -26.73 -4.04 1.35
N ASP A 270 -25.81 -4.04 2.28
CA ASP A 270 -25.31 -2.84 2.98
C ASP A 270 -23.78 -2.70 2.93
N SER A 271 -23.11 -3.64 2.30
CA SER A 271 -21.66 -3.75 2.32
C SER A 271 -21.10 -4.20 0.98
N PHE A 272 -19.96 -3.63 0.60
CA PHE A 272 -19.08 -4.18 -0.43
C PHE A 272 -18.22 -5.29 0.13
N PHE A 273 -17.89 -6.23 -0.73
CA PHE A 273 -17.00 -7.34 -0.40
C PHE A 273 -15.84 -7.43 -1.40
N ILE A 274 -14.62 -7.56 -0.87
CA ILE A 274 -13.43 -7.84 -1.64
C ILE A 274 -12.93 -9.23 -1.25
N ASN A 275 -12.77 -10.12 -2.22
CA ASN A 275 -12.21 -11.46 -2.02
C ASN A 275 -10.78 -11.49 -2.54
N LEU A 276 -9.79 -11.39 -1.65
CA LEU A 276 -8.39 -11.40 -2.03
C LEU A 276 -7.89 -12.78 -2.47
N GLU A 277 -8.53 -13.88 -2.06
CA GLU A 277 -8.20 -15.22 -2.58
C GLU A 277 -8.51 -15.30 -4.07
N THR A 278 -9.69 -14.83 -4.48
CA THR A 278 -10.05 -14.76 -5.89
C THR A 278 -9.07 -13.85 -6.65
N THR A 279 -8.67 -12.73 -6.07
CA THR A 279 -7.67 -11.82 -6.67
C THR A 279 -6.33 -12.54 -6.87
N ARG A 280 -5.83 -13.23 -5.87
CA ARG A 280 -4.60 -14.04 -5.92
C ARG A 280 -4.68 -15.11 -7.01
N ASP A 281 -5.75 -15.91 -6.99
CA ASP A 281 -5.92 -17.05 -7.89
C ASP A 281 -6.02 -16.59 -9.35
N GLN A 282 -6.73 -15.50 -9.62
CA GLN A 282 -6.80 -14.91 -10.94
C GLN A 282 -5.45 -14.33 -11.39
N THR A 283 -4.65 -13.79 -10.47
CA THR A 283 -3.30 -13.31 -10.78
C THR A 283 -2.38 -14.48 -11.18
N ILE A 284 -2.46 -15.59 -10.46
CA ILE A 284 -1.70 -16.82 -10.77
C ILE A 284 -2.13 -17.41 -12.11
N LEU A 285 -3.45 -17.49 -12.39
CA LEU A 285 -3.99 -18.06 -13.64
C LEU A 285 -3.57 -17.26 -14.88
N ARG A 286 -3.27 -15.96 -14.73
CA ARG A 286 -2.77 -15.13 -15.84
C ARG A 286 -1.29 -15.35 -16.15
N GLY A 287 -0.62 -16.25 -15.42
CA GLY A 287 0.79 -16.59 -15.65
C GLY A 287 1.77 -15.55 -15.08
N PHE A 288 1.29 -14.76 -14.10
CA PHE A 288 2.13 -13.78 -13.38
C PHE A 288 2.76 -14.39 -12.12
#